data_cc4c93351eb8b7fb17eff56dc31bc3d3
#
_entry.id   cc4c93351eb8b7fb17eff56dc31bc3d3
#
_cell.length_a   1.000
_cell.length_b   1.000
_cell.length_c   1.000
_cell.angle_alpha   90.00
_cell.angle_beta   90.00
_cell.angle_gamma   90.00
#
_symmetry.space_group_name_H-M   'P 1'
#
loop_
_entity.id
_entity.type
_entity.pdbx_description
1 polymer ?
#
loop_
_entity_poly.entity_id
_entity_poly.type
_entity_poly.pdbx_seq_one_letter_code
_entity_poly.pdbx_strand_id
1 'polypeptide(L)'
;MSDKEVLLTQDGLKRLEDELENLKSVKRREVAERIKVAIGYGDISENSEYEDAKNEQAFIEGRIITLEKMLRNARIINSDEIDLETVSIGSKVVVEDLEFGDTMEYTIVGTAESDPLNNKISNESPVGKAIIGKKKGTTVEVNVPAGIIQYKIVDIKM
;
A
#
# COMPACT_ATOMS: atom_id res chain seq x y z
N MET A 1 3.44 21.15 2.02
CA MET A 1 2.66 19.96 2.22
C MET A 1 2.00 19.54 0.94
N SER A 2 2.39 18.44 0.44
CA SER A 2 1.92 18.04 -0.88
C SER A 2 0.59 17.30 -0.78
N ASP A 3 -0.39 17.81 -1.47
CA ASP A 3 -1.61 17.08 -1.73
C ASP A 3 -1.36 16.15 -2.92
N LYS A 4 -0.43 15.21 -2.70
CA LYS A 4 -0.03 14.29 -3.74
C LYS A 4 -1.19 13.37 -4.09
N GLU A 5 -1.46 13.25 -5.39
CA GLU A 5 -2.49 12.36 -5.89
C GLU A 5 -2.17 10.91 -5.50
N VAL A 6 -3.17 10.20 -5.00
CA VAL A 6 -3.05 8.80 -4.61
C VAL A 6 -3.75 7.95 -5.67
N LEU A 7 -2.98 7.12 -6.37
CA LEU A 7 -3.52 6.27 -7.42
C LEU A 7 -3.99 4.94 -6.83
N LEU A 8 -5.27 4.61 -7.02
CA LEU A 8 -5.89 3.43 -6.46
C LEU A 8 -6.68 2.66 -7.50
N THR A 9 -6.68 1.34 -7.37
CA THR A 9 -7.64 0.50 -8.07
C THR A 9 -8.98 0.57 -7.32
N GLN A 10 -10.05 0.09 -7.94
CA GLN A 10 -11.35 0.06 -7.26
C GLN A 10 -11.31 -0.82 -6.02
N ASP A 11 -10.61 -1.95 -6.08
CA ASP A 11 -10.44 -2.84 -4.92
C ASP A 11 -9.66 -2.17 -3.80
N GLY A 12 -8.61 -1.43 -4.14
CA GLY A 12 -7.82 -0.69 -3.16
C GLY A 12 -8.64 0.41 -2.50
N LEU A 13 -9.43 1.13 -3.28
CA LEU A 13 -10.33 2.16 -2.75
C LEU A 13 -11.29 1.55 -1.74
N LYS A 14 -11.94 0.45 -2.11
CA LYS A 14 -12.90 -0.21 -1.22
C LYS A 14 -12.24 -0.68 0.07
N ARG A 15 -11.05 -1.25 -0.01
CA ARG A 15 -10.32 -1.69 1.19
C ARG A 15 -10.01 -0.54 2.13
N LEU A 16 -9.59 0.60 1.58
CA LEU A 16 -9.28 1.77 2.41
C LEU A 16 -10.55 2.36 3.02
N GLU A 17 -11.65 2.39 2.28
CA GLU A 17 -12.94 2.85 2.79
C GLU A 17 -13.45 1.94 3.91
N ASP A 18 -13.33 0.62 3.73
CA ASP A 18 -13.76 -0.36 4.74
C ASP A 18 -12.90 -0.25 6.00
N GLU A 19 -11.60 -0.07 5.83
CA GLU A 19 -10.69 0.13 6.96
C GLU A 19 -11.06 1.40 7.73
N LEU A 20 -11.29 2.49 7.02
CA LEU A 20 -11.65 3.77 7.64
C LEU A 20 -12.96 3.65 8.42
N GLU A 21 -13.96 3.01 7.82
CA GLU A 21 -15.24 2.81 8.50
C GLU A 21 -15.07 1.97 9.76
N ASN A 22 -14.29 0.89 9.70
CA ASN A 22 -14.03 0.03 10.84
C ASN A 22 -13.33 0.79 11.96
N LEU A 23 -12.33 1.63 11.61
CA LEU A 23 -11.62 2.43 12.60
C LEU A 23 -12.57 3.42 13.29
N LYS A 24 -13.43 4.07 12.54
CA LYS A 24 -14.35 5.07 13.10
C LYS A 24 -15.49 4.46 13.90
N SER A 25 -16.07 3.37 13.42
CA SER A 25 -17.28 2.81 14.03
C SER A 25 -17.01 1.74 15.08
N VAL A 26 -15.93 0.98 14.93
CA VAL A 26 -15.62 -0.16 15.82
C VAL A 26 -14.43 0.13 16.71
N LYS A 27 -13.26 0.37 16.09
CA LYS A 27 -12.00 0.50 16.85
C LYS A 27 -11.98 1.70 17.77
N ARG A 28 -12.49 2.83 17.31
CA ARG A 28 -12.56 4.04 18.13
C ARG A 28 -13.40 3.80 19.39
N ARG A 29 -14.52 3.09 19.24
CA ARG A 29 -15.39 2.76 20.36
C ARG A 29 -14.74 1.77 21.31
N GLU A 30 -14.11 0.72 20.78
CA GLU A 30 -13.43 -0.29 21.59
C GLU A 30 -12.33 0.32 22.45
N VAL A 31 -11.51 1.21 21.88
CA VAL A 31 -10.43 1.83 22.62
C VAL A 31 -10.96 2.82 23.66
N ALA A 32 -12.03 3.53 23.35
CA ALA A 32 -12.67 4.43 24.31
C ALA A 32 -13.18 3.65 25.53
N GLU A 33 -13.75 2.47 25.30
CA GLU A 33 -14.22 1.60 26.39
C GLU A 33 -13.03 1.07 27.21
N ARG A 34 -11.93 0.70 26.56
CA ARG A 34 -10.73 0.25 27.26
C ARG A 34 -10.18 1.37 28.16
N ILE A 35 -10.18 2.60 27.67
CA ILE A 35 -9.73 3.76 28.47
C ILE A 35 -10.63 3.93 29.69
N LYS A 36 -11.94 3.85 29.49
CA LYS A 36 -12.91 4.00 30.57
C LYS A 36 -12.71 2.92 31.64
N VAL A 37 -12.52 1.67 31.23
CA VAL A 37 -12.26 0.58 32.16
C VAL A 37 -10.95 0.78 32.91
N ALA A 38 -9.90 1.19 32.20
CA ALA A 38 -8.58 1.44 32.81
C ALA A 38 -8.63 2.55 33.86
N ILE A 39 -9.40 3.62 33.61
CA ILE A 39 -9.61 4.69 34.59
C ILE A 39 -10.24 4.13 35.87
N GLY A 40 -11.13 3.15 35.73
CA GLY A 40 -11.79 2.51 36.85
C GLY A 40 -10.87 1.69 37.74
N TYR A 41 -9.65 1.37 37.30
CA TYR A 41 -8.67 0.65 38.12
C TYR A 41 -7.95 1.55 39.15
N GLY A 42 -8.12 2.87 39.09
CA GLY A 42 -7.57 3.79 40.08
C GLY A 42 -6.44 4.64 39.57
N ASP A 43 -5.21 4.42 40.06
CA ASP A 43 -4.09 5.31 39.78
C ASP A 43 -3.68 5.32 38.33
N ILE A 44 -4.03 6.39 37.63
CA ILE A 44 -3.78 6.56 36.21
C ILE A 44 -2.27 6.70 35.91
N SER A 45 -1.52 7.30 36.84
CA SER A 45 -0.09 7.55 36.59
C SER A 45 0.75 6.27 36.55
N GLU A 46 0.28 5.18 37.15
CA GLU A 46 0.98 3.90 37.17
C GLU A 46 0.22 2.80 36.42
N ASN A 47 -0.86 3.17 35.71
CA ASN A 47 -1.73 2.20 35.04
C ASN A 47 -1.26 1.95 33.63
N SER A 48 -0.57 0.82 33.42
CA SER A 48 -0.06 0.45 32.08
C SER A 48 -1.18 0.19 31.09
N GLU A 49 -2.34 -0.31 31.55
CA GLU A 49 -3.49 -0.50 30.67
C GLU A 49 -4.01 0.83 30.14
N TYR A 50 -4.00 1.87 30.97
CA TYR A 50 -4.40 3.21 30.55
C TYR A 50 -3.43 3.74 29.47
N GLU A 51 -2.13 3.59 29.72
CA GLU A 51 -1.11 4.04 28.75
C GLU A 51 -1.23 3.31 27.43
N ASP A 52 -1.38 1.98 27.47
CA ASP A 52 -1.53 1.17 26.26
C ASP A 52 -2.78 1.58 25.47
N ALA A 53 -3.90 1.79 26.17
CA ALA A 53 -5.12 2.22 25.52
C ALA A 53 -5.01 3.61 24.90
N LYS A 54 -4.33 4.53 25.59
CA LYS A 54 -4.10 5.89 25.05
C LYS A 54 -3.19 5.84 23.84
N ASN A 55 -2.16 4.99 23.85
CA ASN A 55 -1.28 4.83 22.70
C ASN A 55 -2.03 4.24 21.51
N GLU A 56 -2.89 3.27 21.75
CA GLU A 56 -3.73 2.70 20.70
C GLU A 56 -4.70 3.74 20.16
N GLN A 57 -5.29 4.57 21.02
CA GLN A 57 -6.16 5.65 20.57
C GLN A 57 -5.43 6.61 19.64
N ALA A 58 -4.21 7.00 19.99
CA ALA A 58 -3.41 7.89 19.17
C ALA A 58 -3.10 7.25 17.82
N PHE A 59 -2.79 5.96 17.79
CA PHE A 59 -2.54 5.23 16.56
C PHE A 59 -3.78 5.21 15.67
N ILE A 60 -4.95 4.91 16.24
CA ILE A 60 -6.22 4.88 15.52
C ILE A 60 -6.55 6.24 14.93
N GLU A 61 -6.43 7.31 15.71
CA GLU A 61 -6.74 8.66 15.22
C GLU A 61 -5.78 9.08 14.12
N GLY A 62 -4.49 8.76 14.26
CA GLY A 62 -3.50 9.04 13.22
C GLY A 62 -3.80 8.29 11.93
N ARG A 63 -4.18 7.02 12.04
CA ARG A 63 -4.52 6.21 10.86
C ARG A 63 -5.77 6.75 10.17
N ILE A 64 -6.77 7.18 10.95
CA ILE A 64 -7.98 7.79 10.39
C ILE A 64 -7.63 9.03 9.57
N ILE A 65 -6.80 9.91 10.11
CA ILE A 65 -6.38 11.12 9.40
C ILE A 65 -5.66 10.76 8.10
N THR A 66 -4.76 9.79 8.16
CA THR A 66 -4.00 9.35 6.99
C THR A 66 -4.94 8.80 5.91
N LEU A 67 -5.88 7.93 6.30
CA LEU A 67 -6.83 7.34 5.35
C LEU A 67 -7.77 8.39 4.74
N GLU A 68 -8.25 9.32 5.56
CA GLU A 68 -9.10 10.40 5.04
C GLU A 68 -8.36 11.26 4.02
N LYS A 69 -7.09 11.54 4.28
CA LYS A 69 -6.27 12.29 3.33
C LYS A 69 -6.05 11.52 2.03
N MET A 70 -5.72 10.22 2.14
CA MET A 70 -5.54 9.37 0.96
C MET A 70 -6.81 9.32 0.10
N LEU A 71 -7.96 9.11 0.73
CA LEU A 71 -9.23 9.02 0.03
C LEU A 71 -9.63 10.34 -0.61
N ARG A 72 -9.32 11.46 0.03
CA ARG A 72 -9.61 12.79 -0.52
C ARG A 72 -8.79 13.06 -1.77
N ASN A 73 -7.57 12.54 -1.84
CA ASN A 73 -6.67 12.75 -2.96
C ASN A 73 -6.63 11.56 -3.92
N ALA A 74 -7.57 10.63 -3.79
CA ALA A 74 -7.58 9.41 -4.58
C ALA A 74 -8.01 9.65 -6.01
N ARG A 75 -7.29 8.99 -6.92
CA ARG A 75 -7.70 8.87 -8.32
C ARG A 75 -7.85 7.39 -8.62
N ILE A 76 -9.00 7.03 -9.17
CA ILE A 76 -9.30 5.63 -9.49
C ILE A 76 -8.77 5.30 -10.87
N ILE A 77 -8.07 4.17 -10.96
CA ILE A 77 -7.58 3.65 -12.24
C ILE A 77 -8.55 2.57 -12.70
N ASN A 78 -9.18 2.82 -13.85
CA ASN A 78 -10.11 1.88 -14.44
C ASN A 78 -9.36 0.86 -15.28
N SER A 79 -9.92 -0.36 -15.38
CA SER A 79 -9.34 -1.41 -16.20
C SER A 79 -9.20 -1.00 -17.67
N ASP A 80 -10.07 -0.11 -18.14
CA ASP A 80 -10.02 0.40 -19.52
C ASP A 80 -8.81 1.29 -19.80
N GLU A 81 -8.18 1.82 -18.75
CA GLU A 81 -6.98 2.64 -18.85
C GLU A 81 -5.71 1.81 -18.88
N ILE A 82 -5.82 0.49 -18.66
CA ILE A 82 -4.68 -0.41 -18.65
C ILE A 82 -4.31 -0.82 -20.07
N ASP A 83 -3.09 -0.47 -20.44
CA ASP A 83 -2.53 -0.82 -21.75
C ASP A 83 -1.70 -2.10 -21.59
N LEU A 84 -1.97 -3.11 -22.42
CA LEU A 84 -1.23 -4.37 -22.37
C LEU A 84 0.11 -4.30 -23.10
N GLU A 85 0.40 -3.20 -23.77
CA GLU A 85 1.69 -3.01 -24.43
C GLU A 85 2.72 -2.32 -23.54
N THR A 86 2.25 -1.55 -22.58
CA THR A 86 3.10 -0.74 -21.71
C THR A 86 2.73 -0.99 -20.25
N VAL A 87 3.74 -1.06 -19.38
CA VAL A 87 3.50 -1.23 -17.93
C VAL A 87 2.88 0.03 -17.36
N SER A 88 1.75 -0.12 -16.69
CA SER A 88 1.06 0.97 -16.00
C SER A 88 0.58 0.48 -14.64
N ILE A 89 0.08 1.41 -13.82
CA ILE A 89 -0.51 1.03 -12.53
C ILE A 89 -1.74 0.18 -12.82
N GLY A 90 -1.83 -0.98 -12.15
CA GLY A 90 -2.86 -1.97 -12.38
C GLY A 90 -2.41 -3.12 -13.26
N SER A 91 -1.29 -2.99 -13.96
CA SER A 91 -0.75 -4.06 -14.80
C SER A 91 -0.18 -5.19 -13.97
N LYS A 92 -0.37 -6.42 -14.45
CA LYS A 92 0.36 -7.60 -13.98
C LYS A 92 1.52 -7.82 -14.93
N VAL A 93 2.72 -7.80 -14.43
CA VAL A 93 3.93 -7.85 -15.25
C VAL A 93 4.72 -9.10 -14.90
N VAL A 94 5.02 -9.91 -15.93
CA VAL A 94 5.91 -11.06 -15.76
C VAL A 94 7.30 -10.59 -16.15
N VAL A 95 8.24 -10.70 -15.24
CA VAL A 95 9.65 -10.33 -15.47
C VAL A 95 10.53 -11.55 -15.30
N GLU A 96 11.62 -11.59 -16.06
CA GLU A 96 12.63 -12.64 -15.98
C GLU A 96 13.92 -12.04 -15.48
N ASP A 97 14.49 -12.65 -14.42
CA ASP A 97 15.80 -12.33 -13.93
C ASP A 97 16.83 -12.90 -14.92
N LEU A 98 17.56 -12.04 -15.60
CA LEU A 98 18.48 -12.47 -16.64
C LEU A 98 19.73 -13.16 -16.08
N GLU A 99 20.04 -12.96 -14.80
CA GLU A 99 21.17 -13.63 -14.18
C GLU A 99 20.87 -15.06 -13.79
N PHE A 100 19.69 -15.29 -13.18
CA PHE A 100 19.32 -16.59 -12.65
C PHE A 100 18.27 -17.33 -13.47
N GLY A 101 17.62 -16.65 -14.41
CA GLY A 101 16.61 -17.25 -15.28
C GLY A 101 15.24 -17.43 -14.62
N ASP A 102 15.06 -16.95 -13.41
CA ASP A 102 13.79 -17.06 -12.70
C ASP A 102 12.78 -16.05 -13.23
N THR A 103 11.51 -16.44 -13.31
CA THR A 103 10.43 -15.55 -13.68
C THR A 103 9.58 -15.22 -12.46
N MET A 104 9.10 -13.99 -12.41
CA MET A 104 8.25 -13.51 -11.32
C MET A 104 7.12 -12.68 -11.90
N GLU A 105 5.95 -12.76 -11.27
CA GLU A 105 4.80 -11.94 -11.67
C GLU A 105 4.54 -10.90 -10.58
N TYR A 106 4.53 -9.63 -10.97
CA TYR A 106 4.23 -8.52 -10.07
C TYR A 106 3.00 -7.77 -10.55
N THR A 107 2.20 -7.29 -9.60
CA THR A 107 1.13 -6.34 -9.90
C THR A 107 1.62 -4.96 -9.50
N ILE A 108 1.57 -4.01 -10.41
CA ILE A 108 1.98 -2.64 -10.13
C ILE A 108 0.79 -1.90 -9.52
N VAL A 109 0.97 -1.37 -8.32
CA VAL A 109 -0.08 -0.67 -7.58
C VAL A 109 0.43 0.67 -7.09
N GLY A 110 -0.48 1.52 -6.61
CA GLY A 110 -0.08 2.74 -5.92
C GLY A 110 0.54 2.41 -4.57
N THR A 111 1.29 3.35 -4.00
CA THR A 111 2.01 3.14 -2.73
C THR A 111 1.07 2.69 -1.61
N ALA A 112 -0.16 3.19 -1.59
CA ALA A 112 -1.14 2.84 -0.56
C ALA A 112 -1.58 1.37 -0.60
N GLU A 113 -1.46 0.71 -1.76
CA GLU A 113 -1.86 -0.69 -1.94
C GLU A 113 -0.69 -1.66 -1.94
N SER A 114 0.53 -1.17 -1.76
CA SER A 114 1.73 -1.99 -1.83
C SER A 114 1.70 -3.13 -0.82
N ASP A 115 1.96 -4.35 -1.30
CA ASP A 115 1.98 -5.55 -0.47
C ASP A 115 2.98 -6.54 -1.08
N PRO A 116 4.27 -6.41 -0.76
CA PRO A 116 5.31 -7.27 -1.36
C PRO A 116 5.09 -8.76 -1.14
N LEU A 117 4.44 -9.15 -0.05
CA LEU A 117 4.19 -10.57 0.24
C LEU A 117 3.20 -11.18 -0.75
N ASN A 118 2.35 -10.37 -1.37
CA ASN A 118 1.41 -10.80 -2.40
C ASN A 118 1.82 -10.31 -3.78
N ASN A 119 3.10 -9.98 -3.96
CA ASN A 119 3.68 -9.51 -5.21
C ASN A 119 3.00 -8.26 -5.77
N LYS A 120 2.48 -7.41 -4.88
CA LYS A 120 1.96 -6.10 -5.23
C LYS A 120 3.01 -5.07 -4.90
N ILE A 121 3.67 -4.55 -5.93
CA ILE A 121 4.75 -3.59 -5.75
C ILE A 121 4.32 -2.20 -6.17
N SER A 122 4.82 -1.22 -5.44
CA SER A 122 4.54 0.18 -5.70
C SER A 122 5.22 0.63 -6.99
N ASN A 123 4.58 1.55 -7.71
CA ASN A 123 5.20 2.23 -8.84
C ASN A 123 6.42 3.05 -8.40
N GLU A 124 6.60 3.29 -7.10
CA GLU A 124 7.75 4.00 -6.55
C GLU A 124 8.82 3.05 -6.01
N SER A 125 8.56 1.74 -5.97
CA SER A 125 9.57 0.74 -5.57
C SER A 125 10.66 0.64 -6.63
N PRO A 126 11.86 0.12 -6.28
CA PRO A 126 12.94 0.00 -7.26
C PRO A 126 12.55 -0.74 -8.53
N VAL A 127 11.89 -1.89 -8.40
CA VAL A 127 11.45 -2.66 -9.56
C VAL A 127 10.32 -1.95 -10.29
N GLY A 128 9.31 -1.48 -9.56
CA GLY A 128 8.17 -0.78 -10.17
C GLY A 128 8.59 0.48 -10.92
N LYS A 129 9.49 1.26 -10.32
CA LYS A 129 10.00 2.48 -10.95
C LYS A 129 10.77 2.16 -12.24
N ALA A 130 11.51 1.06 -12.27
CA ALA A 130 12.30 0.66 -13.43
C ALA A 130 11.43 0.18 -14.59
N ILE A 131 10.33 -0.49 -14.30
CA ILE A 131 9.51 -1.12 -15.36
C ILE A 131 8.32 -0.26 -15.80
N ILE A 132 7.88 0.69 -14.99
CA ILE A 132 6.71 1.50 -15.34
C ILE A 132 6.97 2.29 -16.63
N GLY A 133 6.00 2.31 -17.53
CA GLY A 133 6.13 2.97 -18.82
C GLY A 133 6.93 2.20 -19.86
N LYS A 134 7.43 1.01 -19.52
CA LYS A 134 8.23 0.19 -20.42
C LYS A 134 7.36 -0.80 -21.17
N LYS A 135 7.82 -1.19 -22.35
CA LYS A 135 7.10 -2.12 -23.20
C LYS A 135 7.53 -3.56 -22.98
N LYS A 136 6.64 -4.49 -23.34
CA LYS A 136 6.96 -5.90 -23.37
C LYS A 136 8.22 -6.15 -24.22
N GLY A 137 9.11 -6.99 -23.71
CA GLY A 137 10.38 -7.29 -24.36
C GLY A 137 11.53 -6.38 -23.95
N THR A 138 11.27 -5.33 -23.19
CA THR A 138 12.30 -4.39 -22.74
C THR A 138 13.10 -5.01 -21.58
N THR A 139 14.43 -4.79 -21.58
CA THR A 139 15.30 -5.13 -20.47
C THR A 139 15.56 -3.88 -19.66
N VAL A 140 15.41 -3.96 -18.33
CA VAL A 140 15.63 -2.84 -17.41
C VAL A 140 16.66 -3.22 -16.37
N GLU A 141 17.35 -2.21 -15.84
CA GLU A 141 18.28 -2.37 -14.73
C GLU A 141 17.62 -1.85 -13.47
N VAL A 142 17.68 -2.66 -12.40
CA VAL A 142 17.12 -2.31 -11.10
C VAL A 142 18.25 -2.20 -10.10
N ASN A 143 18.38 -1.03 -9.48
CA ASN A 143 19.37 -0.81 -8.42
C ASN A 143 18.77 -1.26 -7.08
N VAL A 144 19.40 -2.27 -6.47
CA VAL A 144 19.03 -2.75 -5.14
C VAL A 144 20.29 -2.71 -4.27
N PRO A 145 20.14 -2.79 -2.93
CA PRO A 145 21.30 -2.73 -2.03
C PRO A 145 22.38 -3.76 -2.35
N ALA A 146 22.00 -4.92 -2.88
CA ALA A 146 22.95 -5.97 -3.25
C ALA A 146 23.64 -5.75 -4.59
N GLY A 147 23.27 -4.70 -5.36
CA GLY A 147 23.87 -4.41 -6.66
C GLY A 147 22.84 -4.08 -7.72
N ILE A 148 23.17 -4.36 -8.97
CA ILE A 148 22.29 -4.11 -10.10
C ILE A 148 21.74 -5.44 -10.61
N ILE A 149 20.42 -5.53 -10.75
CA ILE A 149 19.75 -6.71 -11.30
C ILE A 149 19.14 -6.33 -12.63
N GLN A 150 19.27 -7.18 -13.63
CA GLN A 150 18.66 -6.97 -14.93
C GLN A 150 17.41 -7.85 -15.07
N TYR A 151 16.29 -7.20 -15.39
CA TYR A 151 15.02 -7.88 -15.63
C TYR A 151 14.54 -7.63 -17.05
N LYS A 152 14.01 -8.67 -17.67
CA LYS A 152 13.34 -8.55 -18.96
C LYS A 152 11.82 -8.64 -18.74
N ILE A 153 11.09 -7.72 -19.34
CA ILE A 153 9.63 -7.75 -19.29
C ILE A 153 9.15 -8.79 -20.29
N VAL A 154 8.67 -9.93 -19.79
CA VAL A 154 8.26 -11.06 -20.60
C VAL A 154 6.82 -10.94 -21.08
N ASP A 155 5.95 -10.45 -20.21
CA ASP A 155 4.53 -10.32 -20.51
C ASP A 155 3.89 -9.22 -19.64
N ILE A 156 2.81 -8.65 -20.18
CA ILE A 156 2.01 -7.64 -19.47
C ILE A 156 0.56 -8.09 -19.58
N LYS A 157 -0.11 -8.23 -18.42
CA LYS A 157 -1.49 -8.69 -18.32
C LYS A 157 -2.35 -7.71 -17.51
N MET A 158 -3.63 -7.97 -17.53
CA MET A 158 -4.57 -7.33 -16.60
C MET A 158 -4.84 -8.22 -15.41
#